data_06d5b22f55a07166c64b9cfaaf27ea0b
#
_entry.id   06d5b22f55a07166c64b9cfaaf27ea0b
#
_cell.length_a   1.000
_cell.length_b   1.000
_cell.length_c   1.000
_cell.angle_alpha   90.00
_cell.angle_beta   90.00
_cell.angle_gamma   90.00
#
_symmetry.space_group_name_H-M   'P 1'
#
loop_
_entity.id
_entity.type
_entity.pdbx_description
1 polymer ?
#
loop_
_entity_poly.entity_id
_entity_poly.type
_entity_poly.pdbx_seq_one_letter_code
_entity_poly.pdbx_strand_id
1 'polypeptide(L)'
;MKSVTMNEEMEKKSVTEDPERDVLEIGQMRYNYKREGSPLHVKSYAFAVRIVRMFLHLTGDDAKLMVIYRQVLKSGTSISANVHESEFAQSSSDFVSKLSIALKEANETDYWLTLLHESEYISDDSFVSIQSDCKELIKLLVSIIKTAKGNHNQ
;
A
#
# COMPACT_ATOMS: atom_id res chain seq x y z
N MET A 1 -28.78 -47.66 -4.28
CA MET A 1 -28.77 -46.34 -3.66
C MET A 1 -27.35 -46.03 -3.23
N LYS A 2 -26.66 -45.19 -3.97
CA LYS A 2 -25.28 -44.76 -3.64
C LYS A 2 -25.39 -43.43 -2.90
N SER A 3 -25.03 -43.43 -1.63
CA SER A 3 -24.86 -42.22 -0.84
C SER A 3 -23.64 -41.46 -1.38
N VAL A 4 -23.88 -40.39 -2.11
CA VAL A 4 -22.82 -39.42 -2.44
C VAL A 4 -22.56 -38.67 -1.15
N THR A 5 -21.38 -38.83 -0.61
CA THR A 5 -20.97 -38.24 0.66
C THR A 5 -20.69 -36.75 0.45
N MET A 6 -21.19 -35.95 1.38
CA MET A 6 -21.02 -34.49 1.47
C MET A 6 -19.58 -33.99 1.39
N ASN A 7 -18.59 -34.88 1.41
CA ASN A 7 -17.17 -34.54 1.26
C ASN A 7 -16.74 -34.25 -0.20
N GLU A 8 -17.45 -34.78 -1.20
CA GLU A 8 -17.07 -34.55 -2.61
C GLU A 8 -17.54 -33.18 -3.15
N GLU A 9 -18.51 -32.54 -2.50
CA GLU A 9 -18.95 -31.18 -2.86
C GLU A 9 -18.08 -30.07 -2.24
N MET A 10 -17.33 -30.36 -1.19
CA MET A 10 -16.41 -29.39 -0.58
C MET A 10 -15.06 -29.30 -1.29
N GLU A 11 -14.64 -30.33 -2.03
CA GLU A 11 -13.38 -30.32 -2.80
C GLU A 11 -13.49 -29.62 -4.15
N LYS A 12 -14.67 -29.23 -4.61
CA LYS A 12 -14.91 -28.53 -5.88
C LYS A 12 -15.13 -27.01 -5.75
N LYS A 13 -14.84 -26.39 -4.61
CA LYS A 13 -14.57 -24.96 -4.63
C LYS A 13 -13.16 -24.77 -5.16
N SER A 14 -13.08 -24.68 -6.49
CA SER A 14 -11.87 -24.33 -7.21
C SER A 14 -11.19 -23.15 -6.55
N VAL A 15 -9.94 -23.35 -6.12
CA VAL A 15 -8.97 -22.30 -6.00
C VAL A 15 -9.10 -21.48 -7.28
N THR A 16 -9.50 -20.23 -7.17
CA THR A 16 -9.66 -19.34 -8.32
C THR A 16 -8.33 -19.24 -9.04
N GLU A 17 -8.37 -19.29 -10.37
CA GLU A 17 -7.19 -19.39 -11.24
C GLU A 17 -6.29 -18.14 -11.20
N ASP A 18 -6.63 -17.12 -10.40
CA ASP A 18 -5.88 -15.86 -10.27
C ASP A 18 -5.69 -15.47 -8.79
N PRO A 19 -4.57 -15.89 -8.14
CA PRO A 19 -4.26 -15.52 -6.76
C PRO A 19 -4.13 -14.00 -6.57
N GLU A 20 -3.76 -13.25 -7.60
CA GLU A 20 -3.66 -11.79 -7.53
C GLU A 20 -5.03 -11.14 -7.45
N ARG A 21 -5.99 -11.68 -8.18
CA ARG A 21 -7.38 -11.23 -8.15
C ARG A 21 -8.03 -11.48 -6.79
N ASP A 22 -7.81 -12.65 -6.20
CA ASP A 22 -8.35 -13.01 -4.90
C ASP A 22 -7.79 -12.14 -3.78
N VAL A 23 -6.50 -11.87 -3.79
CA VAL A 23 -5.86 -10.95 -2.84
C VAL A 23 -6.44 -9.53 -2.97
N LEU A 24 -6.73 -9.09 -4.20
CA LEU A 24 -7.37 -7.80 -4.45
C LEU A 24 -8.80 -7.74 -3.96
N GLU A 25 -9.61 -8.75 -4.28
CA GLU A 25 -11.02 -8.79 -3.88
C GLU A 25 -11.16 -8.86 -2.36
N ILE A 26 -10.36 -9.68 -1.69
CA ILE A 26 -10.34 -9.77 -0.21
C ILE A 26 -9.85 -8.45 0.40
N GLY A 27 -8.81 -7.86 -0.15
CA GLY A 27 -8.30 -6.56 0.29
C GLY A 27 -9.33 -5.45 0.13
N GLN A 28 -9.97 -5.38 -1.03
CA GLN A 28 -11.02 -4.42 -1.35
C GLN A 28 -12.25 -4.62 -0.45
N MET A 29 -12.66 -5.86 -0.20
CA MET A 29 -13.83 -6.18 0.61
C MET A 29 -13.62 -5.82 2.10
N ARG A 30 -12.45 -6.11 2.68
CA ARG A 30 -12.11 -5.73 4.05
C ARG A 30 -11.93 -4.22 4.22
N TYR A 31 -11.42 -3.57 3.20
CA TYR A 31 -11.16 -2.14 3.19
C TYR A 31 -12.46 -1.33 3.06
N ASN A 32 -13.34 -1.70 2.12
CA ASN A 32 -14.65 -1.05 1.93
C ASN A 32 -15.56 -1.20 3.15
N TYR A 33 -15.39 -2.25 3.94
CA TYR A 33 -16.24 -2.50 5.10
C TYR A 33 -16.14 -1.44 6.21
N LYS A 34 -15.04 -0.73 6.31
CA LYS A 34 -14.82 0.21 7.42
C LYS A 34 -14.69 1.68 7.06
N ARG A 35 -14.50 2.07 5.77
CA ARG A 35 -14.05 3.43 5.44
C ARG A 35 -14.39 3.96 4.06
N GLU A 36 -15.61 3.82 3.66
CA GLU A 36 -16.12 4.63 2.56
C GLU A 36 -15.94 6.12 2.91
N GLY A 37 -14.92 6.76 2.38
CA GLY A 37 -14.85 8.21 2.37
C GLY A 37 -13.52 8.92 2.57
N SER A 38 -12.46 8.30 3.11
CA SER A 38 -11.17 9.00 3.24
C SER A 38 -10.27 8.79 2.01
N PRO A 39 -10.03 9.81 1.17
CA PRO A 39 -9.14 9.67 0.01
C PRO A 39 -7.74 9.19 0.38
N LEU A 40 -7.21 9.60 1.53
CA LEU A 40 -5.89 9.19 1.99
C LEU A 40 -5.83 7.67 2.23
N HIS A 41 -6.84 7.09 2.87
CA HIS A 41 -6.89 5.65 3.14
C HIS A 41 -7.00 4.83 1.87
N VAL A 42 -7.93 5.19 0.99
CA VAL A 42 -8.13 4.50 -0.29
C VAL A 42 -6.84 4.52 -1.12
N LYS A 43 -6.25 5.70 -1.27
CA LYS A 43 -5.06 5.88 -2.10
C LYS A 43 -3.82 5.22 -1.49
N SER A 44 -3.61 5.31 -0.18
CA SER A 44 -2.46 4.70 0.48
C SER A 44 -2.51 3.17 0.41
N TYR A 45 -3.68 2.57 0.57
CA TYR A 45 -3.85 1.12 0.43
C TYR A 45 -3.64 0.66 -1.02
N ALA A 46 -4.25 1.34 -1.99
CA ALA A 46 -4.04 1.03 -3.41
C ALA A 46 -2.56 1.15 -3.80
N PHE A 47 -1.87 2.16 -3.30
CA PHE A 47 -0.43 2.33 -3.50
C PHE A 47 0.38 1.18 -2.89
N ALA A 48 0.07 0.76 -1.65
CA ALA A 48 0.74 -0.37 -1.01
C ALA A 48 0.59 -1.66 -1.83
N VAL A 49 -0.59 -1.93 -2.39
CA VAL A 49 -0.82 -3.07 -3.30
C VAL A 49 0.05 -2.96 -4.56
N ARG A 50 0.17 -1.78 -5.16
CA ARG A 50 1.06 -1.56 -6.32
C ARG A 50 2.53 -1.81 -5.96
N ILE A 51 2.99 -1.36 -4.80
CA ILE A 51 4.35 -1.60 -4.30
C ILE A 51 4.63 -3.10 -4.13
N VAL A 52 3.70 -3.86 -3.55
CA VAL A 52 3.84 -5.32 -3.41
C VAL A 52 3.96 -6.00 -4.78
N ARG A 53 3.11 -5.62 -5.74
CA ARG A 53 3.15 -6.17 -7.11
C ARG A 53 4.46 -5.83 -7.82
N MET A 54 4.91 -4.58 -7.70
CA MET A 54 6.19 -4.17 -8.26
C MET A 54 7.35 -4.96 -7.66
N PHE A 55 7.35 -5.18 -6.33
CA PHE A 55 8.35 -6.01 -5.66
C PHE A 55 8.37 -7.44 -6.21
N LEU A 56 7.21 -8.08 -6.34
CA LEU A 56 7.11 -9.44 -6.89
C LEU A 56 7.62 -9.52 -8.33
N HIS A 57 7.31 -8.53 -9.16
CA HIS A 57 7.79 -8.46 -10.53
C HIS A 57 9.31 -8.31 -10.59
N LEU A 58 9.87 -7.35 -9.87
CA LEU A 58 11.32 -7.07 -9.88
C LEU A 58 12.15 -8.22 -9.30
N THR A 59 11.64 -8.93 -8.29
CA THR A 59 12.38 -10.04 -7.66
C THR A 59 12.32 -11.34 -8.47
N GLY A 60 11.38 -11.45 -9.42
CA GLY A 60 11.33 -12.58 -10.36
C GLY A 60 12.44 -12.56 -11.40
N ASP A 61 12.90 -11.35 -11.78
CA ASP A 61 13.82 -11.16 -12.90
C ASP A 61 15.30 -11.02 -12.46
N ASP A 62 15.58 -10.32 -11.35
CA ASP A 62 16.94 -10.09 -10.87
C ASP A 62 17.02 -9.97 -9.33
N ALA A 63 17.59 -10.97 -8.69
CA ALA A 63 17.80 -10.99 -7.24
C ALA A 63 18.98 -10.11 -6.77
N LYS A 64 19.79 -9.53 -7.66
CA LYS A 64 21.01 -8.77 -7.30
C LYS A 64 20.68 -7.51 -6.48
N LEU A 65 19.56 -6.88 -6.77
CA LEU A 65 19.12 -5.68 -6.06
C LEU A 65 18.08 -5.94 -4.95
N MET A 66 17.99 -7.17 -4.48
CA MET A 66 17.03 -7.56 -3.43
C MET A 66 17.08 -6.63 -2.20
N VAL A 67 18.24 -6.11 -1.85
CA VAL A 67 18.39 -5.19 -0.72
C VAL A 67 17.62 -3.89 -0.97
N ILE A 68 17.72 -3.31 -2.17
CA ILE A 68 17.01 -2.08 -2.54
C ILE A 68 15.51 -2.35 -2.73
N TYR A 69 15.14 -3.46 -3.38
CA TYR A 69 13.74 -3.83 -3.54
C TYR A 69 13.02 -3.99 -2.20
N ARG A 70 13.70 -4.53 -1.18
CA ARG A 70 13.16 -4.62 0.19
C ARG A 70 12.97 -3.26 0.85
N GLN A 71 13.82 -2.27 0.57
CA GLN A 71 13.62 -0.90 1.08
C GLN A 71 12.37 -0.27 0.48
N VAL A 72 12.16 -0.41 -0.83
CA VAL A 72 10.94 0.05 -1.50
C VAL A 72 9.70 -0.63 -0.93
N LEU A 73 9.72 -1.96 -0.77
CA LEU A 73 8.63 -2.72 -0.19
C LEU A 73 8.30 -2.22 1.23
N LYS A 74 9.33 -2.11 2.08
CA LYS A 74 9.19 -1.69 3.47
C LYS A 74 8.61 -0.28 3.57
N SER A 75 9.25 0.71 2.95
CA SER A 75 8.81 2.10 3.03
C SER A 75 7.42 2.29 2.38
N GLY A 76 7.22 1.73 1.18
CA GLY A 76 5.96 1.88 0.45
C GLY A 76 4.75 1.27 1.14
N THR A 77 4.89 0.11 1.80
CA THR A 77 3.80 -0.50 2.58
C THR A 77 3.63 0.17 3.95
N SER A 78 4.68 0.73 4.54
CA SER A 78 4.63 1.46 5.81
C SER A 78 3.78 2.73 5.74
N ILE A 79 3.64 3.35 4.57
CA ILE A 79 2.74 4.50 4.37
C ILE A 79 1.31 4.11 4.76
N SER A 80 0.78 3.07 4.12
CA SER A 80 -0.59 2.60 4.36
C SER A 80 -0.78 2.08 5.79
N ALA A 81 0.21 1.38 6.34
CA ALA A 81 0.17 0.87 7.70
C ALA A 81 0.01 2.02 8.72
N ASN A 82 0.81 3.08 8.62
CA ASN A 82 0.74 4.23 9.52
C ASN A 82 -0.54 5.05 9.31
N VAL A 83 -1.02 5.19 8.07
CA VAL A 83 -2.32 5.79 7.79
C VAL A 83 -3.44 4.99 8.46
N HIS A 84 -3.40 3.66 8.38
CA HIS A 84 -4.36 2.79 9.06
C HIS A 84 -4.29 2.93 10.59
N GLU A 85 -3.09 2.94 11.17
CA GLU A 85 -2.90 3.12 12.61
C GLU A 85 -3.38 4.49 13.10
N SER A 86 -3.26 5.55 12.28
CA SER A 86 -3.70 6.90 12.66
C SER A 86 -5.17 6.98 13.03
N GLU A 87 -5.98 6.06 12.53
CA GLU A 87 -7.42 6.01 12.81
C GLU A 87 -7.75 5.52 14.22
N PHE A 88 -6.81 4.81 14.83
CA PHE A 88 -6.91 4.31 16.20
C PHE A 88 -6.08 5.15 17.17
N ALA A 89 -5.65 6.35 16.72
CA ALA A 89 -4.87 7.27 17.54
C ALA A 89 -5.61 7.64 18.83
N GLN A 90 -4.88 7.63 19.94
CA GLN A 90 -5.43 7.91 21.27
C GLN A 90 -5.57 9.41 21.55
N SER A 91 -4.95 10.25 20.72
CA SER A 91 -4.97 11.69 20.82
C SER A 91 -4.71 12.35 19.47
N SER A 92 -5.01 13.64 19.34
CA SER A 92 -4.66 14.39 18.13
C SER A 92 -3.14 14.46 17.90
N SER A 93 -2.34 14.47 18.95
CA SER A 93 -0.89 14.40 18.85
C SER A 93 -0.42 13.06 18.31
N ASP A 94 -1.02 11.96 18.77
CA ASP A 94 -0.74 10.61 18.25
C ASP A 94 -1.18 10.48 16.79
N PHE A 95 -2.35 11.00 16.41
CA PHE A 95 -2.80 11.08 15.04
C PHE A 95 -1.79 11.79 14.13
N VAL A 96 -1.34 12.99 14.53
CA VAL A 96 -0.33 13.75 13.78
C VAL A 96 1.00 13.00 13.72
N SER A 97 1.38 12.31 14.80
CA SER A 97 2.61 11.50 14.85
C SER A 97 2.57 10.38 13.84
N LYS A 98 1.48 9.59 13.78
CA LYS A 98 1.30 8.50 12.82
C LYS A 98 1.34 8.99 11.37
N LEU A 99 0.63 10.07 11.06
CA LEU A 99 0.67 10.65 9.71
C LEU A 99 2.03 11.25 9.36
N SER A 100 2.78 11.77 10.33
CA SER A 100 4.15 12.26 10.11
C SER A 100 5.11 11.12 9.79
N ILE A 101 4.94 9.95 10.41
CA ILE A 101 5.69 8.74 10.05
C ILE A 101 5.32 8.31 8.63
N ALA A 102 4.02 8.26 8.28
CA ALA A 102 3.58 7.94 6.93
C ALA A 102 4.20 8.88 5.88
N LEU A 103 4.28 10.18 6.17
CA LEU A 103 4.90 11.17 5.29
C LEU A 103 6.42 10.92 5.13
N LYS A 104 7.11 10.56 6.21
CA LYS A 104 8.54 10.19 6.15
C LYS A 104 8.73 8.96 5.25
N GLU A 105 7.92 7.92 5.42
CA GLU A 105 7.98 6.71 4.61
C GLU A 105 7.66 6.98 3.13
N ALA A 106 6.73 7.91 2.85
CA ALA A 106 6.42 8.31 1.48
C ALA A 106 7.60 9.03 0.79
N ASN A 107 8.30 9.90 1.51
CA ASN A 107 9.51 10.54 0.98
C ASN A 107 10.65 9.53 0.79
N GLU A 108 10.81 8.56 1.70
CA GLU A 108 11.78 7.47 1.53
C GLU A 108 11.44 6.61 0.30
N THR A 109 10.16 6.32 0.09
CA THR A 109 9.71 5.55 -1.08
C THR A 109 10.00 6.31 -2.39
N ASP A 110 9.71 7.60 -2.46
CA ASP A 110 10.02 8.45 -3.63
C ASP A 110 11.53 8.45 -3.95
N TYR A 111 12.36 8.49 -2.90
CA TYR A 111 13.81 8.37 -3.05
C TYR A 111 14.22 7.04 -3.69
N TRP A 112 13.73 5.92 -3.16
CA TRP A 112 14.08 4.60 -3.69
C TRP A 112 13.56 4.36 -5.10
N LEU A 113 12.36 4.84 -5.43
CA LEU A 113 11.81 4.78 -6.78
C LEU A 113 12.67 5.57 -7.76
N THR A 114 13.10 6.77 -7.38
CA THR A 114 14.01 7.60 -8.18
C THR A 114 15.33 6.90 -8.40
N LEU A 115 15.92 6.30 -7.36
CA LEU A 115 17.18 5.57 -7.48
C LEU A 115 17.08 4.38 -8.43
N LEU A 116 15.99 3.60 -8.36
CA LEU A 116 15.75 2.48 -9.27
C LEU A 116 15.57 2.94 -10.72
N HIS A 117 14.92 4.07 -10.93
CA HIS A 117 14.74 4.65 -12.25
C HIS A 117 16.06 5.17 -12.85
N GLU A 118 16.79 5.98 -12.10
CA GLU A 118 18.11 6.53 -12.53
C GLU A 118 19.15 5.42 -12.78
N SER A 119 18.95 4.26 -12.14
CA SER A 119 19.81 3.07 -12.32
C SER A 119 19.26 2.11 -13.40
N GLU A 120 18.23 2.52 -14.17
CA GLU A 120 17.64 1.77 -15.29
C GLU A 120 16.98 0.42 -14.91
N TYR A 121 16.56 0.25 -13.64
CA TYR A 121 15.86 -0.98 -13.17
C TYR A 121 14.33 -0.91 -13.30
N ILE A 122 13.79 0.26 -13.50
CA ILE A 122 12.36 0.45 -13.85
C ILE A 122 12.26 1.39 -15.06
N SER A 123 11.30 1.12 -15.94
CA SER A 123 11.07 1.92 -17.15
C SER A 123 10.51 3.29 -16.80
N ASP A 124 10.67 4.26 -17.72
CA ASP A 124 10.12 5.61 -17.62
C ASP A 124 8.62 5.58 -17.34
N ASP A 125 7.84 4.80 -18.09
CA ASP A 125 6.40 4.69 -17.93
C ASP A 125 6.00 4.14 -16.55
N SER A 126 6.67 3.10 -16.09
CA SER A 126 6.45 2.52 -14.76
C SER A 126 6.79 3.52 -13.65
N PHE A 127 7.92 4.21 -13.78
CA PHE A 127 8.38 5.22 -12.83
C PHE A 127 7.39 6.39 -12.74
N VAL A 128 7.04 7.01 -13.87
CA VAL A 128 6.11 8.14 -13.91
C VAL A 128 4.78 7.78 -13.26
N SER A 129 4.26 6.59 -13.57
CA SER A 129 2.99 6.11 -13.03
C SER A 129 3.04 5.92 -11.50
N ILE A 130 4.03 5.18 -10.97
CA ILE A 130 4.12 4.89 -9.53
C ILE A 130 4.53 6.12 -8.72
N GLN A 131 5.42 6.96 -9.25
CA GLN A 131 5.86 8.19 -8.59
C GLN A 131 4.72 9.21 -8.48
N SER A 132 3.84 9.29 -9.49
CA SER A 132 2.67 10.17 -9.46
C SER A 132 1.78 9.85 -8.25
N ASP A 133 1.50 8.58 -8.00
CA ASP A 133 0.71 8.14 -6.84
C ASP A 133 1.43 8.48 -5.52
N CYS A 134 2.75 8.23 -5.45
CA CYS A 134 3.55 8.56 -4.27
C CYS A 134 3.49 10.06 -3.95
N LYS A 135 3.68 10.91 -4.95
CA LYS A 135 3.61 12.37 -4.80
C LYS A 135 2.21 12.87 -4.41
N GLU A 136 1.17 12.22 -4.89
CA GLU A 136 -0.19 12.53 -4.47
C GLU A 136 -0.39 12.23 -2.98
N LEU A 137 0.10 11.08 -2.49
CA LEU A 137 0.05 10.73 -1.07
C LEU A 137 0.83 11.73 -0.20
N ILE A 138 2.02 12.16 -0.65
CA ILE A 138 2.81 13.19 0.06
C ILE A 138 1.99 14.49 0.19
N LYS A 139 1.35 14.95 -0.90
CA LYS A 139 0.52 16.17 -0.86
C LYS A 139 -0.66 16.04 0.10
N LEU A 140 -1.35 14.90 0.08
CA LEU A 140 -2.48 14.64 0.98
C LEU A 140 -2.03 14.62 2.45
N LEU A 141 -0.94 13.91 2.75
CA LEU A 141 -0.38 13.81 4.11
C LEU A 141 0.04 15.19 4.63
N VAL A 142 0.77 15.97 3.84
CA VAL A 142 1.17 17.35 4.20
C VAL A 142 -0.03 18.22 4.51
N SER A 143 -1.07 18.17 3.66
CA SER A 143 -2.29 18.95 3.85
C SER A 143 -3.02 18.59 5.14
N ILE A 144 -3.21 17.30 5.41
CA ILE A 144 -3.93 16.82 6.60
C ILE A 144 -3.14 17.13 7.87
N ILE A 145 -1.83 16.90 7.88
CA ILE A 145 -0.97 17.20 9.03
C ILE A 145 -1.01 18.71 9.35
N LYS A 146 -0.93 19.55 8.33
CA LYS A 146 -1.00 21.01 8.50
C LYS A 146 -2.33 21.44 9.11
N THR A 147 -3.44 20.93 8.62
CA THR A 147 -4.78 21.21 9.15
C THR A 147 -4.91 20.74 10.61
N ALA A 148 -4.48 19.51 10.91
CA ALA A 148 -4.55 18.96 12.25
C ALA A 148 -3.71 19.75 13.27
N LYS A 149 -2.54 20.25 12.87
CA LYS A 149 -1.71 21.13 13.72
C LYS A 149 -2.31 22.53 13.90
N GLY A 150 -2.95 23.08 12.86
CA GLY A 150 -3.60 24.40 12.91
C GLY A 150 -4.78 24.43 13.88
N ASN A 151 -5.52 23.35 14.03
CA ASN A 151 -6.65 23.23 14.95
C ASN A 151 -6.24 23.11 16.43
N HIS A 152 -4.96 22.88 16.73
CA HIS A 152 -4.44 22.83 18.10
C HIS A 152 -4.02 24.20 18.67
N ASN A 153 -3.92 25.22 17.81
CA ASN A 153 -3.48 26.56 18.22
C ASN A 153 -4.66 27.53 18.43
N GLN A 154 -5.88 27.05 18.48
CA GLN A 154 -7.09 27.77 18.86
C GLN A 154 -7.68 27.21 20.16
#